data_948ccc5eea993d141d812bd242d4ab92
#
_entry.id   948ccc5eea993d141d812bd242d4ab92
#
_cell.length_a   1.000
_cell.length_b   1.000
_cell.length_c   1.000
_cell.angle_alpha   90.00
_cell.angle_beta   90.00
_cell.angle_gamma   90.00
#
_symmetry.space_group_name_H-M   'P 1'
#
loop_
_entity.id
_entity.type
_entity.pdbx_description
1 polymer ?
#
loop_
_entity_poly.entity_id
_entity_poly.type
_entity_poly.pdbx_seq_one_letter_code
_entity_poly.pdbx_strand_id
1 'polypeptide(L)'
;KFPVISFSEFTSGKLSASLEAYLADQFPARDDWVTVKTLAERALGKRESGGVYFAADGYLIEKFVSFNQAQFQKNISAVAAFADSLAAPGIPVRTMLVPTASEILSARLPAFAPRINQADLIQTAAEHLPGLVDVREALLRHADEPIFYRTDHHFTSLGAYECYCVWKAAKGETADPLSG
;
A
#
# COMPACT_ATOMS: atom_id res chain seq x y z
N LYS A 1 -9.18 21.58 -13.12
CA LYS A 1 -9.37 21.99 -14.52
C LYS A 1 -10.80 21.69 -14.92
N PHE A 2 -11.50 22.66 -15.58
CA PHE A 2 -12.90 22.45 -16.01
C PHE A 2 -13.00 21.23 -16.95
N PRO A 3 -14.01 20.36 -16.78
CA PRO A 3 -14.20 19.19 -17.62
C PRO A 3 -14.41 19.54 -19.10
N VAL A 4 -13.92 18.69 -19.98
CA VAL A 4 -14.19 18.85 -21.43
C VAL A 4 -15.61 18.40 -21.71
N ILE A 5 -16.41 19.29 -22.32
CA ILE A 5 -17.80 18.99 -22.68
C ILE A 5 -17.81 18.45 -24.11
N SER A 6 -18.04 17.15 -24.25
CA SER A 6 -18.23 16.50 -25.55
C SER A 6 -19.46 15.57 -25.54
N PHE A 7 -20.03 15.35 -26.70
CA PHE A 7 -21.22 14.50 -26.85
C PHE A 7 -20.91 13.03 -26.44
N SER A 8 -19.70 12.54 -26.70
CA SER A 8 -19.27 11.19 -26.31
C SER A 8 -19.12 11.05 -24.80
N GLU A 9 -18.65 12.08 -24.08
CA GLU A 9 -18.53 12.07 -22.61
C GLU A 9 -19.90 12.18 -21.94
N PHE A 10 -20.84 12.92 -22.57
CA PHE A 10 -22.21 13.00 -22.10
C PHE A 10 -22.92 11.64 -22.18
N THR A 11 -22.85 10.97 -23.33
CA THR A 11 -23.51 9.66 -23.55
C THR A 11 -22.87 8.52 -22.75
N SER A 12 -21.60 8.63 -22.41
CA SER A 12 -20.88 7.63 -21.60
C SER A 12 -21.02 7.84 -20.08
N GLY A 13 -21.70 8.90 -19.63
CA GLY A 13 -21.81 9.27 -18.21
C GLY A 13 -20.54 9.87 -17.61
N LYS A 14 -19.45 9.96 -18.36
CA LYS A 14 -18.17 10.52 -17.87
C LYS A 14 -18.25 12.01 -17.58
N LEU A 15 -19.08 12.75 -18.32
CA LEU A 15 -19.27 14.18 -18.10
C LEU A 15 -19.86 14.48 -16.72
N SER A 16 -20.88 13.74 -16.27
CA SER A 16 -21.45 13.93 -14.93
C SER A 16 -20.45 13.65 -13.84
N ALA A 17 -19.71 12.53 -13.94
CA ALA A 17 -18.68 12.18 -12.98
C ALA A 17 -17.55 13.23 -12.92
N SER A 18 -17.11 13.75 -14.07
CA SER A 18 -16.06 14.78 -14.12
C SER A 18 -16.54 16.15 -13.65
N LEU A 19 -17.82 16.50 -13.86
CA LEU A 19 -18.45 17.70 -13.31
C LEU A 19 -18.61 17.61 -11.79
N GLU A 20 -19.07 16.47 -11.28
CA GLU A 20 -19.15 16.21 -9.83
C GLU A 20 -17.78 16.33 -9.17
N ALA A 21 -16.75 15.70 -9.75
CA ALA A 21 -15.39 15.80 -9.25
C ALA A 21 -14.87 17.26 -9.28
N TYR A 22 -15.15 18.00 -10.36
CA TYR A 22 -14.76 19.40 -10.46
C TYR A 22 -15.48 20.28 -9.42
N LEU A 23 -16.78 20.11 -9.26
CA LEU A 23 -17.56 20.85 -8.27
C LEU A 23 -17.11 20.52 -6.83
N ALA A 24 -16.84 19.26 -6.57
CA ALA A 24 -16.31 18.82 -5.28
C ALA A 24 -14.92 19.44 -4.99
N ASP A 25 -14.06 19.53 -6.00
CA ASP A 25 -12.72 20.15 -5.89
C ASP A 25 -12.77 21.67 -5.70
N GLN A 26 -13.77 22.34 -6.32
CA GLN A 26 -13.95 23.79 -6.21
C GLN A 26 -14.86 24.21 -5.03
N PHE A 27 -15.33 23.27 -4.22
CA PHE A 27 -16.24 23.58 -3.13
C PHE A 27 -15.51 24.44 -2.07
N PRO A 28 -16.05 25.63 -1.72
CA PRO A 28 -15.42 26.51 -0.74
C PRO A 28 -15.20 25.79 0.60
N ALA A 29 -14.00 25.92 1.17
CA ALA A 29 -13.63 25.30 2.45
C ALA A 29 -13.83 23.76 2.46
N ARG A 30 -13.60 23.09 1.31
CA ARG A 30 -13.76 21.62 1.16
C ARG A 30 -13.06 20.84 2.27
N ASP A 31 -11.83 21.22 2.60
CA ASP A 31 -11.03 20.51 3.60
C ASP A 31 -11.60 20.68 5.02
N ASP A 32 -12.20 21.84 5.30
CA ASP A 32 -12.91 22.06 6.56
C ASP A 32 -14.14 21.17 6.66
N TRP A 33 -14.93 21.05 5.58
CA TRP A 33 -16.09 20.16 5.54
C TRP A 33 -15.72 18.69 5.62
N VAL A 34 -14.62 18.27 5.00
CA VAL A 34 -14.09 16.91 5.14
C VAL A 34 -13.67 16.67 6.58
N THR A 35 -13.06 17.65 7.23
CA THR A 35 -12.67 17.58 8.64
C THR A 35 -13.90 17.46 9.54
N VAL A 36 -14.91 18.31 9.36
CA VAL A 36 -16.16 18.26 10.13
C VAL A 36 -16.86 16.92 9.95
N LYS A 37 -16.97 16.43 8.71
CA LYS A 37 -17.53 15.10 8.42
C LYS A 37 -16.78 14.00 9.18
N THR A 38 -15.45 14.00 9.09
CA THR A 38 -14.61 12.97 9.73
C THR A 38 -14.76 13.01 11.26
N LEU A 39 -14.81 14.22 11.86
CA LEU A 39 -15.03 14.38 13.30
C LEU A 39 -16.41 13.87 13.71
N ALA A 40 -17.46 14.19 12.95
CA ALA A 40 -18.82 13.69 13.20
C ALA A 40 -18.88 12.15 13.07
N GLU A 41 -18.27 11.56 12.06
CA GLU A 41 -18.20 10.11 11.89
C GLU A 41 -17.49 9.44 13.06
N ARG A 42 -16.38 10.00 13.54
CA ARG A 42 -15.68 9.52 14.74
C ARG A 42 -16.53 9.64 16.00
N ALA A 43 -17.22 10.77 16.18
CA ALA A 43 -18.13 10.98 17.32
C ALA A 43 -19.30 9.96 17.33
N LEU A 44 -19.75 9.53 16.15
CA LEU A 44 -20.74 8.46 15.98
C LEU A 44 -20.16 7.04 16.14
N GLY A 45 -18.88 6.92 16.53
CA GLY A 45 -18.23 5.63 16.78
C GLY A 45 -17.73 4.92 15.51
N LYS A 46 -17.74 5.58 14.33
CA LYS A 46 -17.13 4.99 13.14
C LYS A 46 -15.63 4.82 13.34
N ARG A 47 -15.13 3.68 12.91
CA ARG A 47 -13.72 3.30 13.02
C ARG A 47 -12.96 3.40 11.69
N GLU A 48 -13.65 3.91 10.65
CA GLU A 48 -13.10 4.08 9.31
C GLU A 48 -13.84 5.20 8.57
N SER A 49 -13.15 5.83 7.62
CA SER A 49 -13.71 6.78 6.66
C SER A 49 -12.81 6.90 5.45
N GLY A 50 -13.38 7.14 4.26
CA GLY A 50 -12.61 7.41 3.05
C GLY A 50 -11.61 6.31 2.65
N GLY A 51 -11.88 5.05 2.99
CA GLY A 51 -10.97 3.93 2.64
C GLY A 51 -9.82 3.72 3.63
N VAL A 52 -9.81 4.43 4.78
CA VAL A 52 -8.80 4.26 5.82
C VAL A 52 -9.44 3.87 7.16
N TYR A 53 -8.72 3.09 7.94
CA TYR A 53 -9.03 2.80 9.33
C TYR A 53 -8.47 3.90 10.24
N PHE A 54 -9.26 4.30 11.25
CA PHE A 54 -8.77 5.09 12.39
C PHE A 54 -8.09 4.15 13.38
N ALA A 55 -6.82 3.91 13.19
CA ALA A 55 -6.05 2.97 13.99
C ALA A 55 -5.54 3.60 15.30
N ALA A 56 -4.99 2.78 16.19
CA ALA A 56 -4.39 3.25 17.43
C ALA A 56 -3.22 4.20 17.18
N ASP A 57 -2.86 4.99 18.18
CA ASP A 57 -1.72 5.94 18.18
C ASP A 57 -1.76 6.99 17.06
N GLY A 58 -2.97 7.30 16.56
CA GLY A 58 -3.18 8.31 15.52
C GLY A 58 -2.80 7.87 14.11
N TYR A 59 -2.66 6.58 13.87
CA TYR A 59 -2.44 6.06 12.52
C TYR A 59 -3.72 6.08 11.69
N LEU A 60 -3.59 6.48 10.43
CA LEU A 60 -4.58 6.30 9.38
C LEU A 60 -4.06 5.19 8.45
N ILE A 61 -4.61 4.00 8.59
CA ILE A 61 -4.14 2.82 7.84
C ILE A 61 -5.07 2.53 6.68
N GLU A 62 -4.54 2.54 5.46
CA GLU A 62 -5.30 2.23 4.26
C GLU A 62 -5.86 0.80 4.31
N LYS A 63 -7.11 0.65 3.89
CA LYS A 63 -7.81 -0.63 3.86
C LYS A 63 -7.30 -1.47 2.70
N PHE A 64 -6.77 -2.65 3.00
CA PHE A 64 -6.44 -3.65 2.01
C PHE A 64 -7.36 -4.85 2.18
N VAL A 65 -8.58 -4.75 1.62
CA VAL A 65 -9.67 -5.72 1.80
C VAL A 65 -10.04 -6.46 0.52
N SER A 66 -9.51 -6.03 -0.62
CA SER A 66 -9.69 -6.70 -1.91
C SER A 66 -8.51 -6.41 -2.83
N PHE A 67 -8.25 -7.31 -3.77
CA PHE A 67 -7.28 -7.12 -4.84
C PHE A 67 -7.71 -7.91 -6.07
N ASN A 68 -7.15 -7.55 -7.22
CA ASN A 68 -7.41 -8.28 -8.46
C ASN A 68 -6.48 -9.50 -8.56
N GLN A 69 -6.99 -10.67 -8.22
CA GLN A 69 -6.23 -11.91 -8.22
C GLN A 69 -5.68 -12.26 -9.61
N ALA A 70 -6.47 -12.05 -10.67
CA ALA A 70 -6.01 -12.33 -12.03
C ALA A 70 -4.85 -11.42 -12.44
N GLN A 71 -4.91 -10.13 -12.05
CA GLN A 71 -3.81 -9.19 -12.31
C GLN A 71 -2.58 -9.54 -11.48
N PHE A 72 -2.75 -9.96 -10.22
CA PHE A 72 -1.66 -10.42 -9.36
C PHE A 72 -0.91 -11.61 -9.99
N GLN A 73 -1.63 -12.64 -10.43
CA GLN A 73 -1.05 -13.80 -11.09
C GLN A 73 -0.35 -13.41 -12.40
N LYS A 74 -0.95 -12.53 -13.19
CA LYS A 74 -0.33 -12.01 -14.42
C LYS A 74 0.97 -11.28 -14.14
N ASN A 75 1.03 -10.47 -13.07
CA ASN A 75 2.23 -9.75 -12.68
C ASN A 75 3.34 -10.70 -12.22
N ILE A 76 3.02 -11.71 -11.40
CA ILE A 76 3.97 -12.75 -10.97
C ILE A 76 4.54 -13.47 -12.20
N SER A 77 3.66 -13.93 -13.11
CA SER A 77 4.09 -14.63 -14.33
C SER A 77 5.01 -13.76 -15.21
N ALA A 78 4.72 -12.46 -15.32
CA ALA A 78 5.56 -11.53 -16.08
C ALA A 78 6.96 -11.35 -15.46
N VAL A 79 7.02 -11.24 -14.12
CA VAL A 79 8.31 -11.13 -13.39
C VAL A 79 9.09 -12.43 -13.49
N ALA A 80 8.44 -13.60 -13.39
CA ALA A 80 9.09 -14.91 -13.57
C ALA A 80 9.67 -15.05 -14.96
N ALA A 81 8.88 -14.75 -16.01
CA ALA A 81 9.36 -14.79 -17.39
C ALA A 81 10.53 -13.83 -17.66
N PHE A 82 10.50 -12.64 -17.03
CA PHE A 82 11.63 -11.71 -17.08
C PHE A 82 12.88 -12.30 -16.41
N ALA A 83 12.74 -12.90 -15.24
CA ALA A 83 13.86 -13.54 -14.54
C ALA A 83 14.44 -14.69 -15.37
N ASP A 84 13.60 -15.53 -15.97
CA ASP A 84 14.01 -16.63 -16.84
C ASP A 84 14.79 -16.13 -18.08
N SER A 85 14.38 -15.02 -18.67
CA SER A 85 15.05 -14.42 -19.81
C SER A 85 16.48 -13.96 -19.49
N LEU A 86 16.78 -13.67 -18.23
CA LEU A 86 18.08 -13.24 -17.75
C LEU A 86 18.93 -14.38 -17.14
N ALA A 87 18.36 -15.57 -17.02
CA ALA A 87 19.05 -16.72 -16.45
C ALA A 87 20.24 -17.19 -17.32
N ALA A 88 20.06 -17.23 -18.65
CA ALA A 88 21.10 -17.65 -19.59
C ALA A 88 22.33 -16.72 -19.57
N PRO A 89 22.21 -15.37 -19.53
CA PRO A 89 23.33 -14.48 -19.30
C PRO A 89 23.91 -14.53 -17.88
N GLY A 90 23.34 -15.28 -16.96
CA GLY A 90 23.79 -15.38 -15.57
C GLY A 90 23.50 -14.15 -14.73
N ILE A 91 22.49 -13.35 -15.09
CA ILE A 91 22.08 -12.14 -14.35
C ILE A 91 21.01 -12.52 -13.32
N PRO A 92 21.30 -12.47 -12.00
CA PRO A 92 20.32 -12.82 -10.99
C PRO A 92 19.25 -11.72 -10.87
N VAL A 93 17.98 -12.10 -10.98
CA VAL A 93 16.83 -11.22 -10.71
C VAL A 93 16.35 -11.49 -9.29
N ARG A 94 16.16 -10.44 -8.53
CA ARG A 94 15.53 -10.48 -7.19
C ARG A 94 14.33 -9.58 -7.17
N THR A 95 13.29 -10.03 -6.50
CA THR A 95 12.03 -9.29 -6.33
C THR A 95 11.77 -9.10 -4.85
N MET A 96 11.26 -7.95 -4.45
CA MET A 96 10.84 -7.68 -3.09
C MET A 96 9.36 -7.28 -3.12
N LEU A 97 8.53 -7.95 -2.34
CA LEU A 97 7.15 -7.55 -2.06
C LEU A 97 7.11 -6.95 -0.65
N VAL A 98 6.82 -5.66 -0.58
CA VAL A 98 6.73 -4.95 0.71
C VAL A 98 5.27 -4.95 1.16
N PRO A 99 4.95 -5.56 2.32
CA PRO A 99 3.61 -5.53 2.87
C PRO A 99 3.22 -4.11 3.30
N THR A 100 1.92 -3.83 3.24
CA THR A 100 1.38 -2.53 3.65
C THR A 100 1.28 -2.40 5.17
N ALA A 101 1.04 -1.19 5.67
CA ALA A 101 0.82 -0.91 7.09
C ALA A 101 -0.32 -1.76 7.68
N SER A 102 -1.34 -2.12 6.90
CA SER A 102 -2.45 -2.96 7.38
C SER A 102 -2.04 -4.39 7.74
N GLU A 103 -0.94 -4.90 7.17
CA GLU A 103 -0.35 -6.17 7.56
C GLU A 103 0.57 -6.02 8.77
N ILE A 104 1.52 -5.11 8.67
CA ILE A 104 2.60 -4.97 9.67
C ILE A 104 2.09 -4.38 10.98
N LEU A 105 1.24 -3.35 10.90
CA LEU A 105 0.65 -2.69 12.07
C LEU A 105 -0.75 -3.22 12.40
N SER A 106 -1.02 -4.48 12.10
CA SER A 106 -2.34 -5.09 12.28
C SER A 106 -2.85 -5.03 13.72
N ALA A 107 -1.97 -5.06 14.71
CA ALA A 107 -2.33 -4.89 16.13
C ALA A 107 -2.90 -3.49 16.46
N ARG A 108 -2.62 -2.49 15.63
CA ARG A 108 -3.15 -1.11 15.78
C ARG A 108 -4.51 -0.93 15.11
N LEU A 109 -4.95 -1.86 14.28
CA LEU A 109 -6.24 -1.78 13.60
C LEU A 109 -7.41 -1.85 14.59
N PRO A 110 -8.57 -1.27 14.25
CA PRO A 110 -9.79 -1.47 15.03
C PRO A 110 -10.11 -2.96 15.17
N ALA A 111 -10.70 -3.34 16.29
CA ALA A 111 -11.13 -4.72 16.51
C ALA A 111 -12.05 -5.19 15.36
N PHE A 112 -11.77 -6.39 14.85
CA PHE A 112 -12.49 -7.01 13.72
C PHE A 112 -12.38 -6.25 12.38
N ALA A 113 -11.41 -5.36 12.22
CA ALA A 113 -11.18 -4.69 10.94
C ALA A 113 -10.87 -5.73 9.84
N PRO A 114 -11.68 -5.80 8.76
CA PRO A 114 -11.41 -6.71 7.66
C PRO A 114 -10.06 -6.37 7.00
N ARG A 115 -9.26 -7.39 6.71
CA ARG A 115 -8.02 -7.24 5.94
C ARG A 115 -7.68 -8.54 5.21
N ILE A 116 -6.95 -8.43 4.12
CA ILE A 116 -6.34 -9.58 3.46
C ILE A 116 -5.07 -9.97 4.21
N ASN A 117 -4.84 -11.27 4.36
CA ASN A 117 -3.57 -11.81 4.82
C ASN A 117 -2.53 -11.66 3.72
N GLN A 118 -1.62 -10.71 3.86
CA GLN A 118 -0.58 -10.46 2.87
C GLN A 118 0.57 -11.47 2.95
N ALA A 119 0.71 -12.21 4.06
CA ALA A 119 1.65 -13.31 4.14
C ALA A 119 1.35 -14.39 3.10
N ASP A 120 0.06 -14.72 2.90
CA ASP A 120 -0.36 -15.71 1.89
C ASP A 120 -0.05 -15.24 0.46
N LEU A 121 -0.17 -13.94 0.20
CA LEU A 121 0.19 -13.36 -1.10
C LEU A 121 1.71 -13.42 -1.35
N ILE A 122 2.51 -13.11 -0.33
CA ILE A 122 3.97 -13.18 -0.41
C ILE A 122 4.40 -14.64 -0.61
N GLN A 123 3.81 -15.57 0.13
CA GLN A 123 4.08 -16.98 -0.03
C GLN A 123 3.73 -17.48 -1.44
N THR A 124 2.55 -17.13 -1.95
CA THR A 124 2.15 -17.46 -3.33
C THR A 124 3.14 -16.90 -4.35
N ALA A 125 3.61 -15.68 -4.15
CA ALA A 125 4.64 -15.10 -5.02
C ALA A 125 5.97 -15.85 -4.92
N ALA A 126 6.38 -16.27 -3.73
CA ALA A 126 7.64 -16.99 -3.49
C ALA A 126 7.68 -18.36 -4.20
N GLU A 127 6.53 -19.01 -4.36
CA GLU A 127 6.42 -20.28 -5.10
C GLU A 127 6.78 -20.13 -6.60
N HIS A 128 6.64 -18.94 -7.16
CA HIS A 128 6.87 -18.64 -8.57
C HIS A 128 8.11 -17.75 -8.82
N LEU A 129 8.62 -17.10 -7.78
CA LEU A 129 9.73 -16.15 -7.84
C LEU A 129 10.87 -16.58 -6.92
N PRO A 130 11.75 -17.51 -7.33
CA PRO A 130 12.81 -18.04 -6.48
C PRO A 130 13.81 -16.98 -5.98
N GLY A 131 13.81 -15.81 -6.61
CA GLY A 131 14.60 -14.64 -6.19
C GLY A 131 13.83 -13.69 -5.27
N LEU A 132 12.66 -14.06 -4.75
CA LEU A 132 11.87 -13.21 -3.86
C LEU A 132 12.60 -12.99 -2.53
N VAL A 133 12.66 -11.74 -2.12
CA VAL A 133 13.16 -11.29 -0.82
C VAL A 133 11.96 -10.91 0.04
N ASP A 134 11.67 -11.71 1.06
CA ASP A 134 10.59 -11.45 2.01
C ASP A 134 11.11 -10.55 3.15
N VAL A 135 10.52 -9.37 3.26
CA VAL A 135 10.86 -8.36 4.29
C VAL A 135 9.84 -8.31 5.43
N ARG A 136 8.79 -9.13 5.36
CA ARG A 136 7.67 -9.08 6.31
C ARG A 136 8.12 -9.28 7.75
N GLU A 137 8.90 -10.31 8.00
CA GLU A 137 9.37 -10.64 9.37
C GLU A 137 10.30 -9.56 9.94
N ALA A 138 11.11 -8.92 9.10
CA ALA A 138 11.94 -7.80 9.53
C ALA A 138 11.06 -6.62 9.95
N LEU A 139 10.11 -6.22 9.12
CA LEU A 139 9.18 -5.13 9.45
C LEU A 139 8.31 -5.44 10.68
N LEU A 140 7.88 -6.69 10.87
CA LEU A 140 7.11 -7.08 12.06
C LEU A 140 7.93 -6.94 13.36
N ARG A 141 9.22 -7.24 13.35
CA ARG A 141 10.08 -7.04 14.53
C ARG A 141 10.20 -5.57 14.95
N HIS A 142 10.03 -4.65 14.02
CA HIS A 142 10.11 -3.20 14.22
C HIS A 142 8.73 -2.52 14.22
N ALA A 143 7.62 -3.29 14.35
CA ALA A 143 6.26 -2.76 14.26
C ALA A 143 5.91 -1.73 15.37
N ASP A 144 6.64 -1.74 16.47
CA ASP A 144 6.48 -0.76 17.55
C ASP A 144 7.25 0.54 17.31
N GLU A 145 8.14 0.56 16.33
CA GLU A 145 8.90 1.71 15.91
C GLU A 145 8.14 2.52 14.81
N PRO A 146 8.53 3.76 14.53
CA PRO A 146 7.86 4.58 13.52
C PRO A 146 8.30 4.19 12.09
N ILE A 147 8.13 2.94 11.70
CA ILE A 147 8.51 2.40 10.38
C ILE A 147 7.51 2.75 9.27
N PHE A 148 6.30 3.20 9.63
CA PHE A 148 5.32 3.78 8.70
C PHE A 148 4.95 5.19 9.16
N TYR A 149 4.60 6.06 8.20
CA TYR A 149 4.03 7.36 8.52
C TYR A 149 2.62 7.19 9.10
N ARG A 150 2.23 8.08 10.02
CA ARG A 150 0.92 7.97 10.70
C ARG A 150 -0.26 8.32 9.81
N THR A 151 -0.08 9.23 8.87
CA THR A 151 -1.16 9.78 8.04
C THR A 151 -0.91 9.57 6.55
N ASP A 152 0.03 8.71 6.21
CA ASP A 152 0.41 8.36 4.85
C ASP A 152 0.63 6.84 4.76
N HIS A 153 0.38 6.24 3.60
CA HIS A 153 0.50 4.80 3.39
C HIS A 153 1.93 4.31 3.19
N HIS A 154 2.90 5.22 3.07
CA HIS A 154 4.30 4.87 2.86
C HIS A 154 5.00 4.49 4.17
N PHE A 155 6.05 3.68 4.05
CA PHE A 155 6.98 3.48 5.14
C PHE A 155 7.95 4.68 5.26
N THR A 156 8.48 4.87 6.45
CA THR A 156 9.49 5.90 6.74
C THR A 156 10.87 5.49 6.23
N SER A 157 11.86 6.38 6.34
CA SER A 157 13.26 6.03 6.08
C SER A 157 13.75 4.87 6.94
N LEU A 158 13.25 4.74 8.18
CA LEU A 158 13.57 3.60 9.05
C LEU A 158 12.99 2.31 8.48
N GLY A 159 11.71 2.29 8.08
CA GLY A 159 11.10 1.11 7.44
C GLY A 159 11.80 0.74 6.12
N ALA A 160 12.20 1.74 5.33
CA ALA A 160 13.00 1.52 4.12
C ALA A 160 14.37 0.89 4.44
N TYR A 161 15.01 1.34 5.51
CA TYR A 161 16.30 0.79 5.95
C TYR A 161 16.19 -0.66 6.38
N GLU A 162 15.13 -1.05 7.09
CA GLU A 162 14.91 -2.46 7.46
C GLU A 162 14.75 -3.34 6.20
N CYS A 163 14.00 -2.86 5.20
CA CYS A 163 13.91 -3.55 3.91
C CYS A 163 15.28 -3.65 3.21
N TYR A 164 16.08 -2.58 3.24
CA TYR A 164 17.42 -2.55 2.69
C TYR A 164 18.36 -3.55 3.38
N CYS A 165 18.31 -3.67 4.70
CA CYS A 165 19.10 -4.66 5.44
C CYS A 165 18.81 -6.09 4.97
N VAL A 166 17.53 -6.44 4.81
CA VAL A 166 17.11 -7.77 4.31
C VAL A 166 17.58 -7.98 2.87
N TRP A 167 17.45 -6.94 2.02
CA TRP A 167 17.91 -6.97 0.64
C TRP A 167 19.42 -7.22 0.53
N LYS A 168 20.21 -6.53 1.34
CA LYS A 168 21.68 -6.71 1.38
C LYS A 168 22.03 -8.13 1.84
N ALA A 169 21.38 -8.62 2.91
CA ALA A 169 21.59 -9.96 3.40
C ALA A 169 21.25 -11.04 2.35
N ALA A 170 20.17 -10.86 1.59
CA ALA A 170 19.80 -11.75 0.50
C ALA A 170 20.84 -11.80 -0.65
N LYS A 171 21.70 -10.79 -0.75
CA LYS A 171 22.83 -10.74 -1.67
C LYS A 171 24.14 -11.29 -1.06
N GLY A 172 24.14 -11.67 0.21
CA GLY A 172 25.34 -12.02 0.95
C GLY A 172 26.23 -10.83 1.33
N GLU A 173 25.63 -9.62 1.34
CA GLU A 173 26.31 -8.36 1.67
C GLU A 173 25.84 -7.86 3.05
N THR A 174 26.70 -7.10 3.72
CA THR A 174 26.34 -6.39 4.95
C THR A 174 25.72 -5.05 4.61
N ALA A 175 24.66 -4.66 5.31
CA ALA A 175 24.07 -3.33 5.18
C ALA A 175 25.00 -2.27 5.80
N ASP A 176 25.07 -1.10 5.18
CA ASP A 176 25.74 0.04 5.76
C ASP A 176 24.92 0.54 6.97
N PRO A 177 25.57 0.98 8.06
CA PRO A 177 24.86 1.48 9.23
C PRO A 177 24.06 2.73 8.89
N LEU A 178 22.93 2.93 9.55
CA LEU A 178 22.20 4.20 9.49
C LEU A 178 23.15 5.29 10.01
N SER A 179 23.59 6.17 9.11
CA SER A 179 24.27 7.42 9.53
C SER A 179 23.22 8.34 10.12
N GLY A 180 23.37 8.68 11.38
CA GLY A 180 22.55 9.67 12.08
C GLY A 180 22.73 11.07 11.53
#